data_c99b01efcf776234b7fee8d1d0e08dd5
#
_entry.id   c99b01efcf776234b7fee8d1d0e08dd5
#
_cell.length_a   1.000
_cell.length_b   1.000
_cell.length_c   1.000
_cell.angle_alpha   90.00
_cell.angle_beta   90.00
_cell.angle_gamma   90.00
#
_symmetry.space_group_name_H-M   'P 1'
#
loop_
_entity.id
_entity.type
_entity.pdbx_description
1 polymer ?
#
loop_
_entity_poly.entity_id
_entity_poly.type
_entity_poly.pdbx_seq_one_letter_code
_entity_poly.pdbx_strand_id
1 'polypeptide(L)'
;QPFIMGCYGVGVSRSLAAIVEQHNDEHGIIWPLSVAPAHVCVIPLSVGDDTVYPVAEKIAESLAAEGLEVALDDRNERPGVKFADADLVGWPVQIVVGKRGVAEGKVEIKRRETGEKTDVSISAVGEALAFVHRFKKRSSLL
;
A
#
# COMPACT_ATOMS: atom_id res chain seq x y z
N GLN A 1 -37.67 -20.26 35.87
CA GLN A 1 -37.15 -19.00 35.32
C GLN A 1 -36.52 -19.30 33.97
N PRO A 2 -36.77 -18.48 32.92
CA PRO A 2 -36.08 -18.63 31.65
C PRO A 2 -34.59 -18.30 31.77
N PHE A 3 -33.75 -19.08 31.10
CA PHE A 3 -32.32 -18.79 31.00
C PHE A 3 -32.11 -17.66 29.98
N ILE A 4 -31.34 -16.67 30.35
CA ILE A 4 -30.91 -15.62 29.43
C ILE A 4 -29.55 -16.05 28.84
N MET A 5 -29.50 -16.25 27.55
CA MET A 5 -28.32 -16.69 26.83
C MET A 5 -27.94 -15.65 25.80
N GLY A 6 -26.68 -15.21 25.82
CA GLY A 6 -26.09 -14.37 24.76
C GLY A 6 -25.43 -15.26 23.71
N CYS A 7 -25.69 -15.00 22.44
CA CYS A 7 -25.03 -15.66 21.32
C CYS A 7 -24.37 -14.60 20.46
N TYR A 8 -23.04 -14.55 20.50
CA TYR A 8 -22.26 -13.55 19.79
C TYR A 8 -21.43 -14.20 18.68
N GLY A 9 -21.38 -13.55 17.53
CA GLY A 9 -20.59 -14.02 16.40
C GLY A 9 -20.13 -12.86 15.53
N VAL A 10 -18.92 -12.97 14.97
CA VAL A 10 -18.37 -12.02 14.00
C VAL A 10 -18.11 -12.76 12.69
N GLY A 11 -18.75 -12.31 11.62
CA GLY A 11 -18.48 -12.82 10.27
C GLY A 11 -17.32 -12.06 9.65
N VAL A 12 -16.12 -12.65 9.63
CA VAL A 12 -14.90 -12.01 9.12
C VAL A 12 -15.07 -11.53 7.68
N SER A 13 -15.56 -12.38 6.78
CA SER A 13 -15.79 -12.02 5.37
C SER A 13 -16.85 -10.93 5.21
N ARG A 14 -17.90 -10.95 6.06
CA ARG A 14 -18.93 -9.91 6.04
C ARG A 14 -18.38 -8.58 6.55
N SER A 15 -17.53 -8.59 7.57
CA SER A 15 -16.86 -7.39 8.07
C SER A 15 -15.97 -6.79 7.01
N LEU A 16 -15.21 -7.61 6.27
CA LEU A 16 -14.41 -7.16 5.14
C LEU A 16 -15.26 -6.49 4.05
N ALA A 17 -16.37 -7.11 3.64
CA ALA A 17 -17.29 -6.53 2.67
C ALA A 17 -17.86 -5.19 3.14
N ALA A 18 -18.22 -5.08 4.40
CA ALA A 18 -18.73 -3.83 4.99
C ALA A 18 -17.67 -2.72 5.01
N ILE A 19 -16.39 -3.05 5.25
CA ILE A 19 -15.28 -2.10 5.18
C ILE A 19 -15.12 -1.58 3.75
N VAL A 20 -15.12 -2.47 2.76
CA VAL A 20 -15.02 -2.08 1.34
C VAL A 20 -16.18 -1.18 0.93
N GLU A 21 -17.41 -1.47 1.38
CA GLU A 21 -18.60 -0.68 1.07
C GLU A 21 -18.53 0.74 1.70
N GLN A 22 -17.90 0.89 2.84
CA GLN A 22 -17.74 2.18 3.52
C GLN A 22 -16.51 2.98 3.06
N HIS A 23 -15.50 2.31 2.49
CA HIS A 23 -14.22 2.89 2.13
C HIS A 23 -13.90 2.66 0.65
N ASN A 24 -14.57 3.40 -0.22
CA ASN A 24 -14.35 3.36 -1.67
C ASN A 24 -14.62 4.73 -2.31
N ASP A 25 -14.16 4.89 -3.53
CA ASP A 25 -14.50 5.97 -4.44
C ASP A 25 -14.76 5.44 -5.87
N GLU A 26 -14.89 6.33 -6.84
CA GLU A 26 -15.09 5.97 -8.26
C GLU A 26 -13.91 5.21 -8.89
N HIS A 27 -12.73 5.21 -8.25
CA HIS A 27 -11.52 4.55 -8.74
C HIS A 27 -11.30 3.18 -8.10
N GLY A 28 -11.93 2.89 -6.98
CA GLY A 28 -11.82 1.60 -6.30
C GLY A 28 -11.82 1.68 -4.77
N ILE A 29 -11.21 0.70 -4.14
CA ILE A 29 -11.18 0.57 -2.69
C ILE A 29 -10.20 1.59 -2.07
N ILE A 30 -10.53 2.05 -0.86
CA ILE A 30 -9.64 2.86 -0.01
C ILE A 30 -9.43 2.10 1.30
N TRP A 31 -8.46 1.18 1.34
CA TRP A 31 -8.24 0.39 2.54
C TRP A 31 -7.75 1.25 3.71
N PRO A 32 -8.41 1.16 4.88
CA PRO A 32 -7.76 1.58 6.13
C PRO A 32 -6.50 0.74 6.37
N LEU A 33 -5.42 1.38 6.85
CA LEU A 33 -4.13 0.71 7.09
C LEU A 33 -4.23 -0.55 7.97
N SER A 34 -5.22 -0.59 8.89
CA SER A 34 -5.43 -1.70 9.82
C SER A 34 -5.91 -3.00 9.21
N VAL A 35 -6.48 -2.94 8.02
CA VAL A 35 -7.10 -4.09 7.33
C VAL A 35 -6.64 -4.23 5.89
N ALA A 36 -5.74 -3.38 5.45
CA ALA A 36 -5.15 -3.46 4.13
C ALA A 36 -4.38 -4.78 3.95
N PRO A 37 -4.48 -5.44 2.79
CA PRO A 37 -3.74 -6.68 2.50
C PRO A 37 -2.23 -6.47 2.46
N ALA A 38 -1.77 -5.26 2.13
CA ALA A 38 -0.41 -4.77 2.33
C ALA A 38 -0.44 -3.28 2.59
N HIS A 39 0.53 -2.76 3.33
CA HIS A 39 0.61 -1.34 3.67
C HIS A 39 1.09 -0.48 2.50
N VAL A 40 2.00 -1.05 1.70
CA VAL A 40 2.69 -0.36 0.61
C VAL A 40 2.69 -1.23 -0.63
N CYS A 41 2.46 -0.63 -1.80
CA CYS A 41 2.69 -1.25 -3.09
C CYS A 41 3.79 -0.48 -3.84
N VAL A 42 4.85 -1.17 -4.23
CA VAL A 42 5.91 -0.61 -5.07
C VAL A 42 5.61 -0.92 -6.53
N ILE A 43 5.57 0.11 -7.37
CA ILE A 43 5.12 0.05 -8.76
C ILE A 43 6.26 0.50 -9.67
N PRO A 44 7.13 -0.42 -10.14
CA PRO A 44 8.09 -0.11 -11.19
C PRO A 44 7.36 0.11 -12.53
N LEU A 45 7.64 1.22 -13.21
CA LEU A 45 7.01 1.56 -14.48
C LEU A 45 7.58 0.79 -15.67
N SER A 46 8.77 0.18 -15.51
CA SER A 46 9.45 -0.60 -16.55
C SER A 46 10.14 -1.80 -15.90
N VAL A 47 9.52 -2.95 -15.92
CA VAL A 47 10.03 -4.17 -15.30
C VAL A 47 11.24 -4.74 -16.07
N GLY A 48 11.30 -4.54 -17.38
CA GLY A 48 12.41 -4.95 -18.22
C GLY A 48 13.61 -3.98 -18.27
N ASP A 49 13.60 -2.93 -17.45
CA ASP A 49 14.69 -1.95 -17.38
C ASP A 49 15.59 -2.25 -16.18
N ASP A 50 16.84 -2.62 -16.46
CA ASP A 50 17.85 -2.97 -15.45
C ASP A 50 18.20 -1.82 -14.48
N THR A 51 17.70 -0.61 -14.74
CA THR A 51 17.91 0.54 -13.86
C THR A 51 16.72 0.79 -12.93
N VAL A 52 15.49 0.42 -13.33
CA VAL A 52 14.25 0.71 -12.59
C VAL A 52 13.88 -0.44 -11.66
N TYR A 53 13.84 -1.65 -12.18
CA TYR A 53 13.36 -2.81 -11.41
C TYR A 53 14.22 -3.12 -10.19
N PRO A 54 15.58 -3.14 -10.28
CA PRO A 54 16.42 -3.40 -9.10
C PRO A 54 16.28 -2.33 -8.00
N VAL A 55 15.97 -1.09 -8.37
CA VAL A 55 15.71 -0.02 -7.38
C VAL A 55 14.39 -0.27 -6.68
N ALA A 56 13.33 -0.64 -7.43
CA ALA A 56 12.04 -0.98 -6.84
C ALA A 56 12.12 -2.18 -5.90
N GLU A 57 12.85 -3.22 -6.30
CA GLU A 57 13.10 -4.42 -5.48
C GLU A 57 13.82 -4.07 -4.16
N LYS A 58 14.90 -3.29 -4.23
CA LYS A 58 15.63 -2.83 -3.03
C LYS A 58 14.76 -1.99 -2.08
N ILE A 59 13.89 -1.13 -2.63
CA ILE A 59 12.94 -0.37 -1.82
C ILE A 59 11.97 -1.33 -1.12
N ALA A 60 11.41 -2.29 -1.85
CA ALA A 60 10.49 -3.26 -1.29
C ALA A 60 11.15 -4.10 -0.18
N GLU A 61 12.36 -4.60 -0.41
CA GLU A 61 13.14 -5.35 0.58
C GLU A 61 13.47 -4.52 1.83
N SER A 62 13.89 -3.27 1.64
CA SER A 62 14.20 -2.38 2.75
C SER A 62 12.98 -2.14 3.64
N LEU A 63 11.83 -1.84 3.05
CA LEU A 63 10.59 -1.61 3.78
C LEU A 63 10.07 -2.89 4.46
N ALA A 64 10.23 -4.03 3.81
CA ALA A 64 9.89 -5.33 4.40
C ALA A 64 10.80 -5.65 5.61
N ALA A 65 12.11 -5.34 5.52
CA ALA A 65 13.05 -5.48 6.64
C ALA A 65 12.69 -4.59 7.84
N GLU A 66 12.07 -3.43 7.59
CA GLU A 66 11.51 -2.56 8.62
C GLU A 66 10.17 -3.08 9.18
N GLY A 67 9.70 -4.23 8.69
CA GLY A 67 8.50 -4.92 9.15
C GLY A 67 7.20 -4.44 8.51
N LEU A 68 7.24 -3.70 7.41
CA LEU A 68 6.05 -3.36 6.64
C LEU A 68 5.64 -4.55 5.75
N GLU A 69 4.35 -4.66 5.50
CA GLU A 69 3.81 -5.56 4.48
C GLU A 69 3.84 -4.83 3.15
N VAL A 70 4.65 -5.35 2.22
CA VAL A 70 4.95 -4.70 0.94
C VAL A 70 4.56 -5.61 -0.21
N ALA A 71 3.80 -5.10 -1.16
CA ALA A 71 3.55 -5.71 -2.46
C ALA A 71 4.48 -5.08 -3.50
N LEU A 72 4.99 -5.87 -4.43
CA LEU A 72 5.75 -5.41 -5.60
C LEU A 72 4.99 -5.80 -6.87
N ASP A 73 4.65 -4.83 -7.70
CA ASP A 73 4.01 -5.10 -8.99
C ASP A 73 5.05 -5.43 -10.07
N ASP A 74 5.41 -6.70 -10.16
CA ASP A 74 6.39 -7.25 -11.10
C ASP A 74 5.83 -7.51 -12.51
N ARG A 75 4.56 -7.20 -12.77
CA ARG A 75 3.93 -7.42 -14.07
C ARG A 75 4.52 -6.50 -15.12
N ASN A 76 4.72 -7.06 -16.31
CA ASN A 76 5.16 -6.26 -17.48
C ASN A 76 3.95 -5.63 -18.18
N GLU A 77 3.32 -4.65 -17.51
CA GLU A 77 2.14 -3.95 -17.99
C GLU A 77 2.42 -2.46 -18.20
N ARG A 78 1.54 -1.80 -18.97
CA ARG A 78 1.64 -0.35 -19.20
C ARG A 78 1.40 0.42 -17.91
N PRO A 79 2.10 1.56 -17.68
CA PRO A 79 1.96 2.34 -16.45
C PRO A 79 0.50 2.69 -16.10
N GLY A 80 -0.32 3.05 -17.11
CA GLY A 80 -1.72 3.39 -16.90
C GLY A 80 -2.55 2.22 -16.34
N VAL A 81 -2.28 0.98 -16.80
CA VAL A 81 -2.92 -0.23 -16.29
C VAL A 81 -2.51 -0.47 -14.84
N LYS A 82 -1.20 -0.40 -14.54
CA LYS A 82 -0.69 -0.56 -13.18
C LYS A 82 -1.30 0.44 -12.19
N PHE A 83 -1.44 1.70 -12.60
CA PHE A 83 -2.07 2.72 -11.76
C PHE A 83 -3.55 2.46 -11.53
N ALA A 84 -4.29 2.12 -12.59
CA ALA A 84 -5.71 1.80 -12.47
C ALA A 84 -5.95 0.59 -11.55
N ASP A 85 -5.17 -0.46 -11.71
CA ASP A 85 -5.23 -1.65 -10.87
C ASP A 85 -4.85 -1.35 -9.41
N ALA A 86 -3.80 -0.54 -9.20
CA ALA A 86 -3.36 -0.15 -7.86
C ALA A 86 -4.42 0.68 -7.12
N ASP A 87 -5.12 1.56 -7.83
CA ASP A 87 -6.23 2.34 -7.27
C ASP A 87 -7.47 1.46 -7.04
N LEU A 88 -7.76 0.54 -7.97
CA LEU A 88 -8.88 -0.40 -7.84
C LEU A 88 -8.70 -1.33 -6.64
N VAL A 89 -7.52 -1.92 -6.47
CA VAL A 89 -7.17 -2.74 -5.30
C VAL A 89 -7.14 -1.89 -4.03
N GLY A 90 -6.75 -0.62 -4.14
CA GLY A 90 -6.80 0.34 -3.05
C GLY A 90 -5.60 0.30 -2.10
N TRP A 91 -4.39 0.02 -2.60
CA TRP A 91 -3.19 0.04 -1.77
C TRP A 91 -3.04 1.38 -1.03
N PRO A 92 -2.93 1.40 0.32
CA PRO A 92 -2.90 2.65 1.10
C PRO A 92 -1.77 3.60 0.69
N VAL A 93 -0.60 3.04 0.40
CA VAL A 93 0.56 3.78 -0.08
C VAL A 93 1.08 3.13 -1.36
N GLN A 94 1.28 3.94 -2.39
CA GLN A 94 1.84 3.51 -3.67
C GLN A 94 3.18 4.23 -3.87
N ILE A 95 4.24 3.48 -4.14
CA ILE A 95 5.57 4.02 -4.46
C ILE A 95 5.84 3.77 -5.93
N VAL A 96 5.87 4.83 -6.70
CA VAL A 96 6.08 4.78 -8.14
C VAL A 96 7.55 4.95 -8.44
N VAL A 97 8.14 3.96 -9.10
CA VAL A 97 9.56 3.96 -9.50
C VAL A 97 9.66 4.07 -11.00
N GLY A 98 10.00 5.26 -11.49
CA GLY A 98 10.16 5.56 -12.91
C GLY A 98 11.61 5.87 -13.28
N LYS A 99 11.97 5.66 -14.55
CA LYS A 99 13.33 5.88 -15.07
C LYS A 99 13.88 7.28 -14.79
N ARG A 100 13.04 8.31 -15.01
CA ARG A 100 13.42 9.70 -14.74
C ARG A 100 13.66 9.94 -13.26
N GLY A 101 12.78 9.44 -12.38
CA GLY A 101 12.93 9.56 -10.94
C GLY A 101 14.20 8.87 -10.44
N VAL A 102 14.49 7.65 -10.92
CA VAL A 102 15.71 6.92 -10.57
C VAL A 102 16.96 7.72 -10.97
N ALA A 103 16.98 8.31 -12.16
CA ALA A 103 18.10 9.17 -12.61
C ALA A 103 18.30 10.41 -11.72
N GLU A 104 17.23 10.93 -11.12
CA GLU A 104 17.26 12.03 -10.16
C GLU A 104 17.42 11.58 -8.69
N GLY A 105 17.49 10.27 -8.43
CA GLY A 105 17.56 9.70 -7.08
C GLY A 105 16.25 9.85 -6.29
N LYS A 106 15.10 9.93 -6.95
CA LYS A 106 13.79 10.18 -6.36
C LYS A 106 12.76 9.12 -6.76
N VAL A 107 11.72 8.99 -5.94
CA VAL A 107 10.51 8.22 -6.23
C VAL A 107 9.28 9.03 -5.86
N GLU A 108 8.16 8.79 -6.53
CA GLU A 108 6.87 9.39 -6.18
C GLU A 108 6.15 8.49 -5.17
N ILE A 109 5.73 9.05 -4.06
CA ILE A 109 4.85 8.39 -3.07
C ILE A 109 3.47 8.99 -3.23
N LYS A 110 2.48 8.13 -3.49
CA LYS A 110 1.06 8.49 -3.55
C LYS A 110 0.31 7.87 -2.38
N ARG A 111 -0.46 8.67 -1.68
CA ARG A 111 -1.41 8.22 -0.65
C ARG A 111 -2.77 7.99 -1.27
N ARG A 112 -3.32 6.78 -1.16
CA ARG A 112 -4.61 6.43 -1.79
C ARG A 112 -5.78 7.23 -1.22
N GLU A 113 -5.82 7.41 0.09
CA GLU A 113 -6.91 8.07 0.80
C GLU A 113 -7.05 9.56 0.42
N THR A 114 -5.94 10.27 0.29
CA THR A 114 -5.94 11.72 0.03
C THR A 114 -5.66 12.08 -1.43
N GLY A 115 -5.15 11.13 -2.21
CA GLY A 115 -4.64 11.37 -3.56
C GLY A 115 -3.34 12.20 -3.59
N GLU A 116 -2.79 12.54 -2.42
CA GLU A 116 -1.57 13.34 -2.31
C GLU A 116 -0.37 12.59 -2.89
N LYS A 117 0.42 13.32 -3.70
CA LYS A 117 1.63 12.83 -4.33
C LYS A 117 2.81 13.65 -3.86
N THR A 118 3.89 12.99 -3.48
CA THR A 118 5.11 13.63 -2.98
C THR A 118 6.33 12.94 -3.57
N ASP A 119 7.24 13.72 -4.12
CA ASP A 119 8.56 13.23 -4.55
C ASP A 119 9.50 13.15 -3.35
N VAL A 120 10.08 11.98 -3.15
CA VAL A 120 10.96 11.70 -2.02
C VAL A 120 12.27 11.10 -2.53
N SER A 121 13.39 11.46 -1.91
CA SER A 121 14.67 10.79 -2.16
C SER A 121 14.56 9.29 -1.86
N ILE A 122 15.16 8.46 -2.70
CA ILE A 122 15.17 6.99 -2.52
C ILE A 122 15.69 6.62 -1.13
N SER A 123 16.70 7.34 -0.61
CA SER A 123 17.27 7.11 0.72
C SER A 123 16.34 7.52 1.88
N ALA A 124 15.33 8.35 1.63
CA ALA A 124 14.43 8.88 2.65
C ALA A 124 13.03 8.22 2.61
N VAL A 125 12.84 7.16 1.81
CA VAL A 125 11.53 6.49 1.68
C VAL A 125 11.04 5.95 3.03
N GLY A 126 11.90 5.33 3.83
CA GLY A 126 11.54 4.83 5.15
C GLY A 126 11.06 5.94 6.10
N GLU A 127 11.76 7.08 6.11
CA GLU A 127 11.35 8.25 6.91
C GLU A 127 10.01 8.83 6.45
N ALA A 128 9.80 8.90 5.12
CA ALA A 128 8.54 9.38 4.54
C ALA A 128 7.35 8.50 4.93
N LEU A 129 7.59 7.22 5.22
CA LEU A 129 6.58 6.26 5.67
C LEU A 129 6.47 6.12 7.20
N ALA A 130 7.11 6.99 7.96
CA ALA A 130 7.06 6.96 9.44
C ALA A 130 5.63 6.97 10.00
N PHE A 131 4.64 7.50 9.27
CA PHE A 131 3.24 7.44 9.67
C PHE A 131 2.67 6.02 9.65
N VAL A 132 3.10 5.17 8.70
CA VAL A 132 2.71 3.76 8.60
C VAL A 132 3.30 2.98 9.78
N HIS A 133 4.57 3.22 10.09
CA HIS A 133 5.24 2.62 11.25
C HIS A 133 4.58 2.99 12.56
N ARG A 134 4.20 4.26 12.75
CA ARG A 134 3.48 4.71 13.96
C ARG A 134 2.12 4.03 14.09
N PHE A 135 1.43 3.81 12.99
CA PHE A 135 0.16 3.11 12.97
C PHE A 135 0.33 1.65 13.42
N LYS A 136 1.29 0.92 12.84
CA LYS A 136 1.58 -0.47 13.18
C LYS A 136 1.94 -0.65 14.65
N LYS A 137 2.76 0.25 15.21
CA LYS A 137 3.14 0.22 16.63
C LYS A 137 1.95 0.38 17.57
N ARG A 138 0.92 1.14 17.18
CA ARG A 138 -0.32 1.27 17.97
C ARG A 138 -1.20 0.02 17.90
N SER A 139 -1.26 -0.64 16.74
CA SER A 139 -2.03 -1.88 16.56
C SER A 139 -1.41 -3.09 17.27
N SER A 140 -0.11 -3.09 17.53
CA SER A 140 0.57 -4.17 18.28
C SER A 140 0.44 -4.07 19.79
N LEU A 141 -0.21 -3.02 20.31
CA LEU A 141 -0.48 -2.80 21.72
C LEU A 141 -1.91 -3.17 22.14
N LEU A 142 -2.72 -3.66 21.21
CA LEU A 142 -4.06 -4.20 21.42
C LEU A 142 -4.06 -5.73 21.25
#